data_2805e219bf26a3d53b969b466de08bcf
#
_entry.id   2805e219bf26a3d53b969b466de08bcf
#
_cell.length_a   1.000
_cell.length_b   1.000
_cell.length_c   1.000
_cell.angle_alpha   90.00
_cell.angle_beta   90.00
_cell.angle_gamma   90.00
#
_symmetry.space_group_name_H-M   'P 1'
#
loop_
_entity.id
_entity.type
_entity.pdbx_description
1 polymer ?
#
loop_
_entity_poly.entity_id
_entity_poly.type
_entity_poly.pdbx_seq_one_letter_code
_entity_poly.pdbx_strand_id
1 'polypeptide(L)'
;MEDYKHFNDIKDLWERYVFGKQTLRELCEVFSYSKKQLKRIFEFLTLPEKIHSPRTIHLIVDATFFGKRDTRLWGVVVFRDFYSKENLWWKFVNDETASDYLEGKLYLESLGYVIVSVTMDGLPGLANVFKDFPVQFCHFHQTQIIRRYVTENPKLIQGHELLDLVKVLTFTEQQIFTHKLRLYIDRHRNFLNEKTTDLLTGKSFFTHPRLRSAIHSLIRNLPNQFTFQRYPSLRIPTTTNALESHFSHIKDIVRIHRGLSLSMKQKVIHCILLNGSIVLKSKRKK
;
A
#
# COMPACT_ATOMS: atom_id res chain seq x y z
N MET A 1 26.54 -28.49 21.95
CA MET A 1 26.64 -27.11 22.54
C MET A 1 27.23 -26.10 21.55
N GLU A 2 28.23 -26.43 20.74
CA GLU A 2 28.78 -25.54 19.70
C GLU A 2 27.77 -25.18 18.59
N ASP A 3 26.96 -26.10 18.11
CA ASP A 3 25.95 -25.88 17.08
C ASP A 3 24.86 -24.86 17.54
N TYR A 4 24.46 -24.91 18.82
CA TYR A 4 23.47 -23.96 19.36
C TYR A 4 24.02 -22.53 19.50
N LYS A 5 25.30 -22.41 19.85
CA LYS A 5 25.97 -21.12 19.95
C LYS A 5 26.12 -20.47 18.58
N HIS A 6 26.52 -21.28 17.61
CA HIS A 6 26.68 -20.85 16.21
C HIS A 6 25.32 -20.43 15.57
N PHE A 7 24.22 -21.13 15.88
CA PHE A 7 22.88 -20.79 15.39
C PHE A 7 22.38 -19.46 15.99
N ASN A 8 22.62 -19.22 17.28
CA ASN A 8 22.24 -17.95 17.92
C ASN A 8 23.05 -16.77 17.36
N ASP A 9 24.32 -16.98 17.04
CA ASP A 9 25.18 -15.97 16.40
C ASP A 9 24.68 -15.62 15.01
N ILE A 10 24.24 -16.59 14.20
CA ILE A 10 23.67 -16.35 12.86
C ILE A 10 22.36 -15.58 12.94
N LYS A 11 21.51 -15.91 13.91
CA LYS A 11 20.26 -15.21 14.13
C LYS A 11 20.49 -13.75 14.54
N ASP A 12 21.41 -13.49 15.48
CA ASP A 12 21.79 -12.13 15.88
C ASP A 12 22.39 -11.34 14.71
N LEU A 13 23.26 -11.95 13.91
CA LEU A 13 23.80 -11.36 12.69
C LEU A 13 22.71 -10.94 11.71
N TRP A 14 21.71 -11.80 11.49
CA TRP A 14 20.60 -11.52 10.59
C TRP A 14 19.69 -10.41 11.13
N GLU A 15 19.39 -10.43 12.44
CA GLU A 15 18.59 -9.39 13.10
C GLU A 15 19.27 -8.03 13.05
N ARG A 16 20.58 -7.97 13.30
CA ARG A 16 21.39 -6.75 13.16
C ARG A 16 21.43 -6.27 11.71
N TYR A 17 21.53 -7.18 10.75
CA TYR A 17 21.50 -6.84 9.34
C TYR A 17 20.14 -6.23 8.96
N VAL A 18 19.02 -6.89 9.24
CA VAL A 18 17.68 -6.47 8.81
C VAL A 18 17.14 -5.32 9.68
N PHE A 19 17.10 -5.51 11.00
CA PHE A 19 16.44 -4.57 11.91
C PHE A 19 17.41 -3.54 12.52
N GLY A 20 18.65 -3.93 12.74
CA GLY A 20 19.71 -3.03 13.17
C GLY A 20 20.26 -2.13 12.07
N LYS A 21 19.85 -2.37 10.82
CA LYS A 21 20.30 -1.63 9.63
C LYS A 21 21.80 -1.63 9.41
N GLN A 22 22.52 -2.59 10.01
CA GLN A 22 23.96 -2.71 9.85
C GLN A 22 24.31 -3.23 8.46
N THR A 23 25.30 -2.61 7.83
CA THR A 23 25.82 -3.06 6.53
C THR A 23 26.66 -4.31 6.68
N LEU A 24 26.86 -5.07 5.58
CA LEU A 24 27.79 -6.21 5.59
C LEU A 24 29.21 -5.82 6.00
N ARG A 25 29.63 -4.57 5.76
CA ARG A 25 30.96 -4.09 6.17
C ARG A 25 31.05 -3.98 7.69
N GLU A 26 30.09 -3.31 8.32
CA GLU A 26 30.04 -3.16 9.77
C GLU A 26 29.95 -4.52 10.49
N LEU A 27 29.17 -5.46 9.95
CA LEU A 27 29.09 -6.81 10.49
C LEU A 27 30.41 -7.58 10.36
N CYS A 28 31.16 -7.41 9.26
CA CYS A 28 32.49 -7.99 9.10
C CYS A 28 33.48 -7.48 10.16
N GLU A 29 33.40 -6.19 10.49
CA GLU A 29 34.28 -5.56 11.46
C GLU A 29 34.01 -6.07 12.90
N VAL A 30 32.73 -6.38 13.22
CA VAL A 30 32.33 -6.82 14.56
C VAL A 30 32.49 -8.33 14.76
N PHE A 31 32.21 -9.16 13.75
CA PHE A 31 32.07 -10.61 13.88
C PHE A 31 33.18 -11.44 13.23
N SER A 32 34.24 -10.84 12.76
CA SER A 32 35.37 -11.52 12.12
C SER A 32 35.01 -12.43 10.93
N TYR A 33 33.88 -12.17 10.26
CA TYR A 33 33.51 -12.84 9.01
C TYR A 33 33.91 -12.01 7.81
N SER A 34 34.32 -12.71 6.73
CA SER A 34 34.47 -12.05 5.43
C SER A 34 33.07 -11.73 4.82
N LYS A 35 33.04 -10.72 3.97
CA LYS A 35 31.81 -10.32 3.23
C LYS A 35 31.21 -11.47 2.42
N LYS A 36 32.08 -12.36 1.87
CA LYS A 36 31.66 -13.54 1.11
C LYS A 36 31.00 -14.57 2.02
N GLN A 37 31.55 -14.80 3.20
CA GLN A 37 30.96 -15.70 4.19
C GLN A 37 29.60 -15.22 4.68
N LEU A 38 29.47 -13.93 5.06
CA LEU A 38 28.18 -13.38 5.49
C LEU A 38 27.11 -13.48 4.41
N LYS A 39 27.45 -13.17 3.14
CA LYS A 39 26.52 -13.35 2.03
C LYS A 39 26.04 -14.80 1.91
N ARG A 40 26.96 -15.76 1.99
CA ARG A 40 26.64 -17.18 1.93
C ARG A 40 25.77 -17.62 3.11
N ILE A 41 26.09 -17.21 4.33
CA ILE A 41 25.29 -17.49 5.53
C ILE A 41 23.86 -16.96 5.35
N PHE A 42 23.70 -15.71 4.92
CA PHE A 42 22.38 -15.12 4.73
C PHE A 42 21.60 -15.73 3.56
N GLU A 43 22.26 -16.20 2.54
CA GLU A 43 21.65 -16.88 1.40
C GLU A 43 21.06 -18.24 1.81
N PHE A 44 21.76 -19.00 2.64
CA PHE A 44 21.33 -20.32 3.14
C PHE A 44 20.42 -20.25 4.38
N LEU A 45 20.34 -19.10 5.06
CA LEU A 45 19.47 -18.94 6.22
C LEU A 45 18.02 -19.19 5.83
N THR A 46 17.38 -20.16 6.47
CA THR A 46 15.93 -20.40 6.34
C THR A 46 15.18 -19.53 7.32
N LEU A 47 14.21 -18.75 6.82
CA LEU A 47 13.32 -17.96 7.66
C LEU A 47 12.13 -18.82 8.10
N PRO A 48 11.58 -18.56 9.29
CA PRO A 48 10.40 -19.28 9.75
C PRO A 48 9.18 -18.95 8.90
N GLU A 49 8.25 -19.87 8.84
CA GLU A 49 6.95 -19.64 8.23
C GLU A 49 6.09 -18.73 9.12
N LYS A 50 5.08 -18.11 8.51
CA LYS A 50 4.10 -17.30 9.23
C LYS A 50 3.22 -18.21 10.11
N ILE A 51 3.24 -17.96 11.41
CA ILE A 51 2.31 -18.61 12.35
C ILE A 51 1.00 -17.83 12.34
N HIS A 52 -0.10 -18.52 12.08
CA HIS A 52 -1.44 -17.96 12.01
C HIS A 52 -2.23 -18.18 13.29
N SER A 53 -3.03 -17.16 13.66
CA SER A 53 -4.01 -17.22 14.74
C SER A 53 -5.34 -16.72 14.17
N PRO A 54 -6.17 -17.60 13.58
CA PRO A 54 -7.42 -17.24 12.95
C PRO A 54 -8.37 -16.53 13.91
N ARG A 55 -8.98 -15.45 13.42
CA ARG A 55 -9.87 -14.58 14.17
C ARG A 55 -10.68 -13.68 13.23
N THR A 56 -11.60 -12.91 13.79
CA THR A 56 -12.29 -11.84 13.07
C THR A 56 -11.32 -10.67 12.79
N ILE A 57 -11.28 -10.18 11.54
CA ILE A 57 -10.32 -9.18 11.08
C ILE A 57 -10.97 -8.08 10.26
N HIS A 58 -10.40 -6.88 10.36
CA HIS A 58 -10.62 -5.77 9.43
C HIS A 58 -9.40 -5.67 8.51
N LEU A 59 -9.56 -6.16 7.30
CA LEU A 59 -8.47 -6.30 6.37
C LEU A 59 -8.14 -4.96 5.71
N ILE A 60 -6.86 -4.59 5.69
CA ILE A 60 -6.32 -3.58 4.79
C ILE A 60 -5.40 -4.26 3.80
N VAL A 61 -5.58 -3.95 2.51
CA VAL A 61 -4.81 -4.56 1.43
C VAL A 61 -4.21 -3.47 0.54
N ASP A 62 -2.97 -3.66 0.17
CA ASP A 62 -2.24 -2.72 -0.67
C ASP A 62 -1.01 -3.39 -1.26
N ALA A 63 -0.45 -2.80 -2.32
CA ALA A 63 0.78 -3.26 -2.96
C ALA A 63 1.84 -2.17 -2.99
N THR A 64 3.10 -2.58 -2.94
CA THR A 64 4.20 -1.64 -3.14
C THR A 64 5.21 -2.22 -4.12
N PHE A 65 5.80 -1.34 -4.94
CA PHE A 65 6.71 -1.72 -6.01
C PHE A 65 8.11 -1.17 -5.79
N PHE A 66 9.09 -1.92 -6.31
CA PHE A 66 10.52 -1.67 -6.26
C PHE A 66 11.11 -1.68 -7.67
N GLY A 67 12.16 -0.87 -7.89
CA GLY A 67 12.78 -0.72 -9.19
C GLY A 67 12.31 0.53 -9.93
N LYS A 68 12.79 0.69 -11.17
CA LYS A 68 12.36 1.77 -12.07
C LYS A 68 11.42 1.20 -13.12
N ARG A 69 10.48 2.02 -13.61
CA ARG A 69 9.52 1.60 -14.64
C ARG A 69 10.19 1.07 -15.92
N ASP A 70 11.37 1.59 -16.26
CA ASP A 70 12.12 1.24 -17.46
C ASP A 70 13.03 0.00 -17.26
N THR A 71 13.08 -0.52 -16.05
CA THR A 71 13.81 -1.73 -15.70
C THR A 71 12.83 -2.73 -15.07
N ARG A 72 13.33 -3.88 -14.63
CA ARG A 72 12.49 -4.92 -14.00
C ARG A 72 11.79 -4.39 -12.75
N LEU A 73 10.52 -3.96 -12.90
CA LEU A 73 9.63 -3.64 -11.78
C LEU A 73 9.18 -4.95 -11.13
N TRP A 74 9.13 -4.98 -9.82
CA TRP A 74 8.55 -6.08 -9.04
C TRP A 74 7.99 -5.49 -7.74
N GLY A 75 7.05 -6.17 -7.14
CA GLY A 75 6.37 -5.65 -5.96
C GLY A 75 6.03 -6.73 -4.95
N VAL A 76 5.33 -6.31 -3.92
CA VAL A 76 4.73 -7.19 -2.92
C VAL A 76 3.31 -6.69 -2.61
N VAL A 77 2.34 -7.58 -2.73
CA VAL A 77 0.97 -7.40 -2.23
C VAL A 77 0.96 -7.84 -0.78
N VAL A 78 0.34 -7.05 0.12
CA VAL A 78 0.28 -7.34 1.55
C VAL A 78 -1.13 -7.23 2.07
N PHE A 79 -1.55 -8.25 2.82
CA PHE A 79 -2.80 -8.29 3.56
C PHE A 79 -2.50 -8.14 5.04
N ARG A 80 -3.08 -7.14 5.69
CA ARG A 80 -2.80 -6.77 7.06
C ARG A 80 -4.09 -6.59 7.85
N ASP A 81 -4.14 -7.12 9.07
CA ASP A 81 -5.20 -6.78 10.00
C ASP A 81 -4.96 -5.37 10.54
N PHE A 82 -5.96 -4.51 10.38
CA PHE A 82 -5.87 -3.10 10.76
C PHE A 82 -5.64 -2.92 12.27
N TYR A 83 -6.40 -3.64 13.09
CA TYR A 83 -6.38 -3.43 14.54
C TYR A 83 -5.17 -4.07 15.23
N SER A 84 -4.84 -5.31 14.89
CA SER A 84 -3.64 -5.97 15.45
C SER A 84 -2.35 -5.48 14.83
N LYS A 85 -2.42 -4.81 13.66
CA LYS A 85 -1.26 -4.40 12.85
C LYS A 85 -0.39 -5.58 12.43
N GLU A 86 -0.97 -6.74 12.30
CA GLU A 86 -0.30 -7.96 11.89
C GLU A 86 -0.43 -8.17 10.39
N ASN A 87 0.71 -8.41 9.70
CA ASN A 87 0.68 -8.85 8.32
C ASN A 87 0.27 -10.32 8.30
N LEU A 88 -0.82 -10.62 7.60
CA LEU A 88 -1.42 -11.95 7.60
C LEU A 88 -0.99 -12.77 6.39
N TRP A 89 -0.85 -12.12 5.25
CA TRP A 89 -0.44 -12.75 4.02
C TRP A 89 0.29 -11.74 3.11
N TRP A 90 1.23 -12.22 2.29
CA TRP A 90 1.89 -11.43 1.27
C TRP A 90 2.38 -12.29 0.12
N LYS A 91 2.45 -11.68 -1.06
CA LYS A 91 2.93 -12.32 -2.28
C LYS A 91 3.82 -11.36 -3.07
N PHE A 92 4.98 -11.84 -3.48
CA PHE A 92 5.83 -11.10 -4.42
C PHE A 92 5.28 -11.24 -5.83
N VAL A 93 5.15 -10.13 -6.54
CA VAL A 93 4.51 -10.04 -7.85
C VAL A 93 5.37 -9.21 -8.82
N ASN A 94 5.23 -9.46 -10.11
CA ASN A 94 5.78 -8.57 -11.14
C ASN A 94 4.78 -7.46 -11.49
N ASP A 95 3.50 -7.81 -11.55
CA ASP A 95 2.37 -6.91 -11.79
C ASP A 95 1.28 -7.18 -10.75
N GLU A 96 0.50 -6.16 -10.43
CA GLU A 96 -0.61 -6.25 -9.50
C GLU A 96 -1.89 -6.71 -10.23
N THR A 97 -2.42 -7.87 -9.85
CA THR A 97 -3.61 -8.44 -10.49
C THR A 97 -4.70 -8.80 -9.48
N ALA A 98 -5.97 -8.79 -9.93
CA ALA A 98 -7.08 -9.25 -9.10
C ALA A 98 -6.93 -10.72 -8.64
N SER A 99 -6.23 -11.55 -9.44
CA SER A 99 -5.96 -12.95 -9.10
C SER A 99 -5.06 -13.07 -7.86
N ASP A 100 -4.08 -12.17 -7.68
CA ASP A 100 -3.20 -12.18 -6.51
C ASP A 100 -3.99 -11.89 -5.23
N TYR A 101 -4.93 -10.96 -5.31
CA TYR A 101 -5.81 -10.64 -4.18
C TYR A 101 -6.83 -11.75 -3.89
N LEU A 102 -7.34 -12.42 -4.92
CA LEU A 102 -8.22 -13.58 -4.74
C LEU A 102 -7.49 -14.72 -4.04
N GLU A 103 -6.25 -15.00 -4.41
CA GLU A 103 -5.42 -16.02 -3.77
C GLU A 103 -5.24 -15.72 -2.27
N GLY A 104 -4.87 -14.48 -1.92
CA GLY A 104 -4.71 -14.07 -0.51
C GLY A 104 -6.02 -14.14 0.28
N LYS A 105 -7.15 -13.74 -0.31
CA LYS A 105 -8.49 -13.87 0.28
C LYS A 105 -8.79 -15.33 0.61
N LEU A 106 -8.74 -16.21 -0.39
CA LEU A 106 -9.04 -17.63 -0.25
C LEU A 106 -8.11 -18.32 0.76
N TYR A 107 -6.84 -17.96 0.76
CA TYR A 107 -5.87 -18.48 1.73
C TYR A 107 -6.26 -18.11 3.16
N LEU A 108 -6.60 -16.86 3.45
CA LEU A 108 -7.02 -16.46 4.81
C LEU A 108 -8.33 -17.11 5.22
N GLU A 109 -9.30 -17.22 4.31
CA GLU A 109 -10.57 -17.92 4.56
C GLU A 109 -10.34 -19.41 4.85
N SER A 110 -9.44 -20.07 4.12
CA SER A 110 -9.11 -21.49 4.34
C SER A 110 -8.46 -21.76 5.69
N LEU A 111 -7.77 -20.77 6.25
CA LEU A 111 -7.20 -20.83 7.60
C LEU A 111 -8.24 -20.54 8.70
N GLY A 112 -9.46 -20.13 8.36
CA GLY A 112 -10.51 -19.81 9.31
C GLY A 112 -10.55 -18.35 9.78
N TYR A 113 -9.89 -17.41 9.09
CA TYR A 113 -10.08 -15.98 9.36
C TYR A 113 -11.46 -15.53 8.90
N VAL A 114 -12.13 -14.71 9.72
CA VAL A 114 -13.43 -14.10 9.40
C VAL A 114 -13.20 -12.65 9.00
N ILE A 115 -13.29 -12.36 7.70
CA ILE A 115 -13.14 -11.01 7.18
C ILE A 115 -14.44 -10.24 7.39
N VAL A 116 -14.40 -9.11 8.10
CA VAL A 116 -15.58 -8.27 8.41
C VAL A 116 -15.67 -7.08 7.45
N SER A 117 -14.55 -6.53 7.05
CA SER A 117 -14.46 -5.44 6.09
C SER A 117 -13.10 -5.42 5.40
N VAL A 118 -13.05 -4.80 4.24
CA VAL A 118 -11.80 -4.62 3.47
C VAL A 118 -11.61 -3.16 3.11
N THR A 119 -10.46 -2.60 3.45
CA THR A 119 -10.05 -1.27 3.00
C THR A 119 -8.90 -1.39 2.01
N MET A 120 -9.06 -0.78 0.83
CA MET A 120 -8.12 -0.91 -0.29
C MET A 120 -8.02 0.38 -1.10
N ASP A 121 -7.12 0.42 -2.07
CA ASP A 121 -7.17 1.44 -3.11
C ASP A 121 -8.35 1.20 -4.08
N GLY A 122 -8.65 2.18 -4.90
CA GLY A 122 -9.73 2.11 -5.89
C GLY A 122 -9.29 1.50 -7.23
N LEU A 123 -8.37 0.52 -7.24
CA LEU A 123 -7.94 -0.14 -8.46
C LEU A 123 -9.13 -0.82 -9.16
N PRO A 124 -9.35 -0.57 -10.47
CA PRO A 124 -10.47 -1.15 -11.19
C PRO A 124 -10.48 -2.70 -11.12
N GLY A 125 -11.63 -3.26 -10.82
CA GLY A 125 -11.84 -4.71 -10.71
C GLY A 125 -11.48 -5.34 -9.36
N LEU A 126 -10.67 -4.68 -8.55
CA LEU A 126 -10.23 -5.24 -7.26
C LEU A 126 -11.38 -5.37 -6.26
N ALA A 127 -12.30 -4.41 -6.23
CA ALA A 127 -13.48 -4.47 -5.37
C ALA A 127 -14.35 -5.72 -5.61
N ASN A 128 -14.35 -6.24 -6.84
CA ASN A 128 -15.12 -7.44 -7.18
C ASN A 128 -14.59 -8.70 -6.47
N VAL A 129 -13.29 -8.76 -6.15
CA VAL A 129 -12.70 -9.86 -5.39
C VAL A 129 -13.30 -9.94 -3.99
N PHE A 130 -13.66 -8.79 -3.43
CA PHE A 130 -14.18 -8.66 -2.07
C PHE A 130 -15.66 -8.25 -2.01
N LYS A 131 -16.43 -8.51 -3.08
CA LYS A 131 -17.85 -8.09 -3.20
C LYS A 131 -18.76 -8.61 -2.07
N ASP A 132 -18.36 -9.71 -1.42
CA ASP A 132 -19.10 -10.34 -0.34
C ASP A 132 -18.92 -9.63 1.02
N PHE A 133 -18.04 -8.63 1.07
CA PHE A 133 -17.72 -7.86 2.27
C PHE A 133 -17.98 -6.36 2.07
N PRO A 134 -18.19 -5.59 3.15
CA PRO A 134 -18.12 -4.14 3.12
C PRO A 134 -16.74 -3.66 2.64
N VAL A 135 -16.67 -3.12 1.41
CA VAL A 135 -15.42 -2.59 0.82
C VAL A 135 -15.38 -1.09 1.00
N GLN A 136 -14.33 -0.58 1.63
CA GLN A 136 -14.01 0.84 1.78
C GLN A 136 -12.83 1.20 0.88
N PHE A 137 -12.98 2.22 0.03
CA PHE A 137 -11.83 2.77 -0.70
C PHE A 137 -11.06 3.75 0.17
N CYS A 138 -9.75 3.65 0.13
CA CYS A 138 -8.82 4.47 0.90
C CYS A 138 -8.93 5.95 0.52
N HIS A 139 -9.28 6.81 1.47
CA HIS A 139 -9.38 8.25 1.27
C HIS A 139 -8.04 8.89 0.89
N PHE A 140 -6.93 8.39 1.46
CA PHE A 140 -5.60 8.86 1.11
C PHE A 140 -5.30 8.60 -0.37
N HIS A 141 -5.53 7.38 -0.87
CA HIS A 141 -5.33 7.06 -2.28
C HIS A 141 -6.25 7.89 -3.20
N GLN A 142 -7.51 8.10 -2.83
CA GLN A 142 -8.39 8.98 -3.60
C GLN A 142 -7.83 10.40 -3.70
N THR A 143 -7.34 10.95 -2.60
CA THR A 143 -6.69 12.27 -2.58
C THR A 143 -5.44 12.29 -3.47
N GLN A 144 -4.62 11.25 -3.44
CA GLN A 144 -3.44 11.13 -4.31
C GLN A 144 -3.81 11.00 -5.80
N ILE A 145 -4.91 10.34 -6.12
CA ILE A 145 -5.44 10.29 -7.50
C ILE A 145 -5.77 11.70 -7.99
N ILE A 146 -6.50 12.48 -7.18
CA ILE A 146 -6.85 13.86 -7.55
C ILE A 146 -5.59 14.71 -7.71
N ARG A 147 -4.65 14.66 -6.76
CA ARG A 147 -3.37 15.37 -6.85
C ARG A 147 -2.58 15.03 -8.11
N ARG A 148 -2.57 13.77 -8.54
CA ARG A 148 -1.92 13.37 -9.80
C ARG A 148 -2.55 14.03 -11.04
N TYR A 149 -3.85 14.27 -11.03
CA TYR A 149 -4.54 14.93 -12.12
C TYR A 149 -4.38 16.45 -12.12
N VAL A 150 -4.53 17.10 -10.95
CA VAL A 150 -4.57 18.57 -10.87
C VAL A 150 -3.27 19.19 -10.36
N THR A 151 -2.27 18.37 -9.95
CA THR A 151 -1.02 18.73 -9.25
C THR A 151 -1.23 19.16 -7.79
N GLU A 152 -0.15 19.33 -7.03
CA GLU A 152 -0.24 19.80 -5.64
C GLU A 152 -0.57 21.29 -5.54
N ASN A 153 -0.08 22.07 -6.51
CA ASN A 153 -0.31 23.51 -6.64
C ASN A 153 -0.96 23.80 -8.00
N PRO A 154 -2.27 23.59 -8.16
CA PRO A 154 -2.95 23.83 -9.43
C PRO A 154 -2.85 25.29 -9.83
N LYS A 155 -2.66 25.57 -11.13
CA LYS A 155 -2.71 26.94 -11.65
C LYS A 155 -4.15 27.43 -11.83
N LEU A 156 -5.10 26.52 -11.97
CA LEU A 156 -6.50 26.81 -12.21
C LEU A 156 -7.28 26.80 -10.91
N ILE A 157 -8.17 27.79 -10.73
CA ILE A 157 -9.03 27.89 -9.55
C ILE A 157 -9.88 26.64 -9.37
N GLN A 158 -10.34 26.02 -10.46
CA GLN A 158 -11.09 24.77 -10.46
C GLN A 158 -10.29 23.61 -9.88
N GLY A 159 -9.00 23.58 -10.11
CA GLY A 159 -8.10 22.57 -9.52
C GLY A 159 -7.92 22.78 -8.01
N HIS A 160 -7.79 24.03 -7.56
CA HIS A 160 -7.72 24.36 -6.13
C HIS A 160 -9.01 23.95 -5.40
N GLU A 161 -10.17 24.37 -5.91
CA GLU A 161 -11.47 24.04 -5.32
C GLU A 161 -11.71 22.53 -5.25
N LEU A 162 -11.27 21.76 -6.28
CA LEU A 162 -11.37 20.30 -6.27
C LEU A 162 -10.48 19.67 -5.20
N LEU A 163 -9.26 20.18 -5.01
CA LEU A 163 -8.37 19.71 -3.94
C LEU A 163 -8.95 19.99 -2.55
N ASP A 164 -9.54 21.18 -2.36
CA ASP A 164 -10.16 21.55 -1.09
C ASP A 164 -11.39 20.70 -0.80
N LEU A 165 -12.18 20.37 -1.83
CA LEU A 165 -13.29 19.44 -1.72
C LEU A 165 -12.83 18.05 -1.26
N VAL A 166 -11.71 17.54 -1.80
CA VAL A 166 -11.22 16.19 -1.45
C VAL A 166 -10.61 16.14 -0.07
N LYS A 167 -10.02 17.22 0.43
CA LYS A 167 -9.47 17.29 1.80
C LYS A 167 -10.53 17.02 2.89
N VAL A 168 -11.79 17.34 2.63
CA VAL A 168 -12.87 17.11 3.61
C VAL A 168 -13.50 15.73 3.52
N LEU A 169 -13.08 14.88 2.60
CA LEU A 169 -13.65 13.54 2.35
C LEU A 169 -13.77 12.70 3.63
N THR A 170 -12.76 12.75 4.48
CA THR A 170 -12.71 11.95 5.73
C THR A 170 -13.61 12.49 6.83
N PHE A 171 -13.94 13.80 6.80
CA PHE A 171 -14.60 14.51 7.89
C PHE A 171 -16.04 14.91 7.57
N THR A 172 -16.57 14.46 6.43
CA THR A 172 -17.90 14.85 5.97
C THR A 172 -18.80 13.64 5.76
N GLU A 173 -20.10 13.84 5.79
CA GLU A 173 -21.08 12.82 5.46
C GLU A 173 -21.20 12.66 3.94
N GLN A 174 -21.57 11.45 3.50
CA GLN A 174 -21.74 11.12 2.08
C GLN A 174 -22.70 12.09 1.37
N GLN A 175 -23.83 12.44 1.99
CA GLN A 175 -24.82 13.32 1.38
C GLN A 175 -24.25 14.73 1.19
N ILE A 176 -23.58 15.27 2.21
CA ILE A 176 -22.95 16.59 2.18
C ILE A 176 -21.84 16.62 1.12
N PHE A 177 -20.98 15.62 1.09
CA PHE A 177 -19.92 15.53 0.09
C PHE A 177 -20.49 15.47 -1.33
N THR A 178 -21.48 14.61 -1.55
CA THR A 178 -22.14 14.46 -2.86
C THR A 178 -22.78 15.77 -3.32
N HIS A 179 -23.43 16.47 -2.41
CA HIS A 179 -24.02 17.79 -2.69
C HIS A 179 -22.94 18.81 -3.08
N LYS A 180 -21.87 18.92 -2.30
CA LYS A 180 -20.73 19.81 -2.62
C LYS A 180 -20.10 19.49 -3.96
N LEU A 181 -19.92 18.20 -4.28
CA LEU A 181 -19.39 17.78 -5.57
C LEU A 181 -20.31 18.17 -6.73
N ARG A 182 -21.62 18.03 -6.58
CA ARG A 182 -22.60 18.48 -7.58
C ARG A 182 -22.53 19.99 -7.78
N LEU A 183 -22.53 20.77 -6.70
CA LEU A 183 -22.41 22.23 -6.78
C LEU A 183 -21.10 22.66 -7.48
N TYR A 184 -20.00 21.98 -7.22
CA TYR A 184 -18.73 22.22 -7.90
C TYR A 184 -18.85 21.94 -9.41
N ILE A 185 -19.41 20.82 -9.80
CA ILE A 185 -19.62 20.45 -11.21
C ILE A 185 -20.52 21.45 -11.92
N ASP A 186 -21.64 21.85 -11.29
CA ASP A 186 -22.59 22.79 -11.86
C ASP A 186 -22.00 24.20 -12.02
N ARG A 187 -21.26 24.67 -11.03
CA ARG A 187 -20.55 25.97 -11.09
C ARG A 187 -19.56 26.04 -12.24
N HIS A 188 -18.83 24.95 -12.48
CA HIS A 188 -17.78 24.90 -13.48
C HIS A 188 -18.20 24.20 -14.78
N ARG A 189 -19.51 24.01 -15.01
CA ARG A 189 -20.06 23.24 -16.14
C ARG A 189 -19.53 23.69 -17.49
N ASN A 190 -19.54 24.99 -17.76
CA ASN A 190 -19.09 25.55 -19.03
C ASN A 190 -17.59 25.30 -19.24
N PHE A 191 -16.77 25.57 -18.24
CA PHE A 191 -15.34 25.31 -18.23
C PHE A 191 -15.01 23.82 -18.45
N LEU A 192 -15.71 22.94 -17.74
CA LEU A 192 -15.50 21.48 -17.88
C LEU A 192 -15.90 20.94 -19.24
N ASN A 193 -16.83 21.60 -19.94
CA ASN A 193 -17.32 21.20 -21.26
C ASN A 193 -16.66 21.95 -22.41
N GLU A 194 -15.72 22.86 -22.12
CA GLU A 194 -14.94 23.55 -23.12
C GLU A 194 -14.19 22.54 -24.01
N LYS A 195 -14.25 22.80 -25.33
CA LYS A 195 -13.59 21.97 -26.35
C LYS A 195 -12.61 22.80 -27.18
N THR A 196 -11.49 22.20 -27.46
CA THR A 196 -10.50 22.70 -28.41
C THR A 196 -10.58 21.88 -29.70
N THR A 197 -10.57 22.54 -30.84
CA THR A 197 -10.54 21.84 -32.14
C THR A 197 -9.13 21.99 -32.72
N ASP A 198 -8.53 20.87 -33.07
CA ASP A 198 -7.26 20.83 -33.80
C ASP A 198 -7.51 21.30 -35.23
N LEU A 199 -6.91 22.40 -35.60
CA LEU A 199 -7.08 23.01 -36.94
C LEU A 199 -6.54 22.15 -38.07
N LEU A 200 -5.58 21.25 -37.79
CA LEU A 200 -4.97 20.41 -38.82
C LEU A 200 -5.82 19.14 -39.10
N THR A 201 -6.38 18.56 -38.04
CA THR A 201 -7.11 17.30 -38.12
C THR A 201 -8.62 17.46 -38.06
N GLY A 202 -9.14 18.64 -37.71
CA GLY A 202 -10.57 18.91 -37.49
C GLY A 202 -11.16 18.21 -36.29
N LYS A 203 -10.35 17.48 -35.48
CA LYS A 203 -10.83 16.73 -34.30
C LYS A 203 -11.02 17.66 -33.10
N SER A 204 -12.15 17.52 -32.44
CA SER A 204 -12.45 18.24 -31.20
C SER A 204 -12.21 17.35 -29.99
N PHE A 205 -11.59 17.90 -28.95
CA PHE A 205 -11.34 17.24 -27.67
C PHE A 205 -11.60 18.21 -26.50
N PHE A 206 -11.85 17.68 -25.32
CA PHE A 206 -12.03 18.53 -24.14
C PHE A 206 -10.75 19.27 -23.79
N THR A 207 -10.86 20.58 -23.57
CA THR A 207 -9.72 21.45 -23.21
C THR A 207 -9.11 21.06 -21.87
N HIS A 208 -9.93 20.57 -20.92
CA HIS A 208 -9.52 20.23 -19.56
C HIS A 208 -9.66 18.72 -19.23
N PRO A 209 -9.03 17.79 -20.00
CA PRO A 209 -9.26 16.35 -19.86
C PRO A 209 -8.80 15.81 -18.50
N ARG A 210 -7.73 16.36 -17.93
CA ARG A 210 -7.20 15.93 -16.63
C ARG A 210 -8.16 16.23 -15.49
N LEU A 211 -8.74 17.44 -15.45
CA LEU A 211 -9.71 17.83 -14.45
C LEU A 211 -10.98 16.98 -14.54
N ARG A 212 -11.46 16.72 -15.76
CA ARG A 212 -12.57 15.81 -16.01
C ARG A 212 -12.28 14.40 -15.49
N SER A 213 -11.10 13.86 -15.77
CA SER A 213 -10.67 12.55 -15.28
C SER A 213 -10.64 12.48 -13.74
N ALA A 214 -10.19 13.56 -13.08
CA ALA A 214 -10.23 13.68 -11.62
C ALA A 214 -11.66 13.56 -11.08
N ILE A 215 -12.60 14.32 -11.66
CA ILE A 215 -14.02 14.30 -11.27
C ILE A 215 -14.64 12.92 -11.53
N HIS A 216 -14.38 12.33 -12.69
CA HIS A 216 -14.88 10.98 -13.01
C HIS A 216 -14.37 9.93 -12.04
N SER A 217 -13.09 10.05 -11.60
CA SER A 217 -12.55 9.17 -10.56
C SER A 217 -13.31 9.29 -9.23
N LEU A 218 -13.63 10.51 -8.80
CA LEU A 218 -14.44 10.74 -7.60
C LEU A 218 -15.84 10.13 -7.72
N ILE A 219 -16.55 10.42 -8.82
CA ILE A 219 -17.92 9.92 -9.05
C ILE A 219 -17.93 8.39 -9.06
N ARG A 220 -17.00 7.77 -9.79
CA ARG A 220 -16.90 6.30 -9.90
C ARG A 220 -16.64 5.64 -8.55
N ASN A 221 -15.77 6.22 -7.74
CA ASN A 221 -15.34 5.64 -6.48
C ASN A 221 -16.26 6.00 -5.30
N LEU A 222 -17.15 6.98 -5.48
CA LEU A 222 -18.05 7.50 -4.44
C LEU A 222 -18.83 6.42 -3.69
N PRO A 223 -19.37 5.37 -4.33
CA PRO A 223 -20.11 4.32 -3.62
C PRO A 223 -19.29 3.61 -2.54
N ASN A 224 -17.98 3.50 -2.73
CA ASN A 224 -17.08 2.82 -1.79
C ASN A 224 -16.27 3.77 -0.90
N GLN A 225 -16.42 5.08 -1.07
CA GLN A 225 -15.72 6.08 -0.23
C GLN A 225 -16.39 6.26 1.15
N PHE A 226 -17.66 5.91 1.28
CA PHE A 226 -18.43 6.11 2.50
C PHE A 226 -18.99 4.81 3.07
N THR A 227 -18.39 3.68 2.77
CA THR A 227 -18.80 2.37 3.32
C THR A 227 -18.75 2.37 4.84
N PHE A 228 -17.75 3.01 5.45
CA PHE A 228 -17.61 3.14 6.90
C PHE A 228 -18.83 3.84 7.57
N GLN A 229 -19.52 4.73 6.87
CA GLN A 229 -20.73 5.39 7.39
C GLN A 229 -21.98 4.52 7.27
N ARG A 230 -22.02 3.62 6.28
CA ARG A 230 -23.12 2.66 6.11
C ARG A 230 -23.10 1.54 7.14
N TYR A 231 -21.91 1.24 7.69
CA TYR A 231 -21.68 0.19 8.70
C TYR A 231 -20.96 0.75 9.92
N PRO A 232 -21.56 1.69 10.68
CA PRO A 232 -20.88 2.41 11.76
C PRO A 232 -20.43 1.49 12.91
N SER A 233 -21.19 0.42 13.18
CA SER A 233 -20.84 -0.58 14.20
C SER A 233 -19.56 -1.34 13.89
N LEU A 234 -19.20 -1.48 12.63
CA LEU A 234 -18.00 -2.20 12.20
C LEU A 234 -16.71 -1.38 12.36
N ARG A 235 -16.82 -0.06 12.53
CA ARG A 235 -15.64 0.84 12.67
C ARG A 235 -14.61 0.63 11.56
N ILE A 236 -15.09 0.55 10.31
CA ILE A 236 -14.24 0.27 9.13
C ILE A 236 -13.17 1.36 8.97
N PRO A 237 -11.88 1.00 8.83
CA PRO A 237 -10.83 1.98 8.60
C PRO A 237 -11.01 2.68 7.24
N THR A 238 -10.80 4.00 7.20
CA THR A 238 -10.96 4.82 5.99
C THR A 238 -9.67 4.95 5.17
N THR A 239 -8.55 4.47 5.70
CA THR A 239 -7.24 4.58 5.04
C THR A 239 -6.39 3.32 5.19
N THR A 240 -5.47 3.12 4.24
CA THR A 240 -4.41 2.10 4.30
C THR A 240 -3.08 2.67 4.84
N ASN A 241 -3.09 3.83 5.49
CA ASN A 241 -1.88 4.54 5.95
C ASN A 241 -0.96 3.67 6.82
N ALA A 242 -1.51 2.67 7.54
CA ALA A 242 -0.72 1.74 8.32
C ALA A 242 0.18 0.85 7.43
N LEU A 243 -0.27 0.49 6.22
CA LEU A 243 0.54 -0.21 5.22
C LEU A 243 1.51 0.75 4.54
N GLU A 244 1.09 1.95 4.17
CA GLU A 244 1.95 2.96 3.55
C GLU A 244 3.19 3.27 4.41
N SER A 245 2.99 3.49 5.72
CA SER A 245 4.10 3.67 6.67
C SER A 245 5.00 2.44 6.75
N HIS A 246 4.41 1.25 6.67
CA HIS A 246 5.15 0.00 6.70
C HIS A 246 5.97 -0.18 5.41
N PHE A 247 5.40 0.12 4.26
CA PHE A 247 6.09 0.10 2.96
C PHE A 247 7.24 1.11 2.89
N SER A 248 7.07 2.30 3.43
CA SER A 248 8.15 3.29 3.53
C SER A 248 9.32 2.74 4.35
N HIS A 249 9.05 2.09 5.47
CA HIS A 249 10.07 1.44 6.29
C HIS A 249 10.79 0.30 5.55
N ILE A 250 10.05 -0.55 4.85
CA ILE A 250 10.61 -1.62 4.01
C ILE A 250 11.53 -1.04 2.93
N LYS A 251 11.07 -0.01 2.21
CA LYS A 251 11.86 0.67 1.18
C LYS A 251 13.15 1.27 1.73
N ASP A 252 13.10 1.85 2.93
CA ASP A 252 14.29 2.40 3.58
C ASP A 252 15.32 1.32 3.90
N ILE A 253 14.91 0.18 4.44
CA ILE A 253 15.80 -0.94 4.72
C ILE A 253 16.43 -1.48 3.42
N VAL A 254 15.61 -1.74 2.39
CA VAL A 254 16.10 -2.21 1.09
C VAL A 254 17.08 -1.23 0.46
N ARG A 255 16.88 0.09 0.66
CA ARG A 255 17.78 1.14 0.16
C ARG A 255 19.13 1.17 0.88
N ILE A 256 19.16 0.89 2.18
CA ILE A 256 20.41 0.79 2.96
C ILE A 256 21.25 -0.38 2.44
N HIS A 257 20.63 -1.52 2.15
CA HIS A 257 21.30 -2.73 1.67
C HIS A 257 21.44 -2.74 0.14
N ARG A 258 22.20 -1.78 -0.41
CA ARG A 258 22.45 -1.69 -1.85
C ARG A 258 23.20 -2.91 -2.40
N GLY A 259 22.89 -3.29 -3.63
CA GLY A 259 23.58 -4.38 -4.34
C GLY A 259 23.14 -5.79 -3.95
N LEU A 260 21.97 -5.94 -3.28
CA LEU A 260 21.36 -7.23 -3.05
C LEU A 260 20.79 -7.81 -4.35
N SER A 261 20.90 -9.13 -4.51
CA SER A 261 20.14 -9.88 -5.51
C SER A 261 18.63 -9.76 -5.24
N LEU A 262 17.80 -10.06 -6.24
CA LEU A 262 16.34 -10.03 -6.08
C LEU A 262 15.90 -10.98 -4.95
N SER A 263 16.41 -12.21 -4.94
CA SER A 263 16.08 -13.20 -3.91
C SER A 263 16.43 -12.72 -2.49
N MET A 264 17.59 -12.08 -2.32
CA MET A 264 17.97 -11.50 -1.03
C MET A 264 17.09 -10.33 -0.61
N LYS A 265 16.68 -9.46 -1.55
CA LYS A 265 15.73 -8.38 -1.24
C LYS A 265 14.39 -8.95 -0.78
N GLN A 266 13.87 -9.96 -1.49
CA GLN A 266 12.64 -10.64 -1.11
C GLN A 266 12.77 -11.31 0.26
N LYS A 267 13.89 -11.95 0.57
CA LYS A 267 14.16 -12.54 1.88
C LYS A 267 14.16 -11.50 3.01
N VAL A 268 14.81 -10.35 2.81
CA VAL A 268 14.80 -9.23 3.77
C VAL A 268 13.37 -8.72 3.98
N ILE A 269 12.61 -8.50 2.90
CA ILE A 269 11.23 -8.05 2.98
C ILE A 269 10.34 -9.08 3.68
N HIS A 270 10.49 -10.35 3.35
CA HIS A 270 9.76 -11.43 4.01
C HIS A 270 10.01 -11.43 5.53
N CYS A 271 11.27 -11.30 5.95
CA CYS A 271 11.62 -11.18 7.37
C CYS A 271 10.97 -9.97 8.05
N ILE A 272 10.92 -8.82 7.38
CA ILE A 272 10.26 -7.61 7.91
C ILE A 272 8.75 -7.82 8.01
N LEU A 273 8.14 -8.46 7.03
CA LEU A 273 6.69 -8.73 7.02
C LEU A 273 6.29 -9.73 8.11
N LEU A 274 7.10 -10.75 8.37
CA LEU A 274 6.93 -11.69 9.50
C LEU A 274 6.93 -10.97 10.85
N ASN A 275 7.79 -9.98 11.04
CA ASN A 275 8.02 -9.30 12.30
C ASN A 275 7.37 -7.90 12.38
N GLY A 276 6.51 -7.55 11.43
CA GLY A 276 5.95 -6.20 11.30
C GLY A 276 5.30 -5.63 12.56
N SER A 277 4.72 -6.47 13.40
CA SER A 277 4.14 -6.05 14.69
C SER A 277 5.19 -5.80 15.77
N ILE A 278 6.35 -6.45 15.72
CA ILE A 278 7.44 -6.36 16.70
C ILE A 278 8.23 -5.08 16.49
N VAL A 279 8.51 -4.70 15.25
CA VAL A 279 9.27 -3.48 14.89
C VAL A 279 8.58 -2.21 15.39
N LEU A 280 7.24 -2.18 15.37
CA LEU A 280 6.48 -1.03 15.86
C LEU A 280 6.49 -0.89 17.40
N LYS A 281 6.61 -2.02 18.12
CA LYS A 281 6.69 -2.01 19.58
C LYS A 281 8.03 -1.49 20.10
N SER A 282 9.13 -1.75 19.40
CA SER A 282 10.47 -1.29 19.79
C SER A 282 10.62 0.23 19.69
N LYS A 283 9.90 0.90 18.79
CA LYS A 283 9.89 2.37 18.65
C LYS A 283 9.11 3.10 19.76
N ARG A 284 8.27 2.39 20.55
CA ARG A 284 7.48 2.99 21.63
C ARG A 284 8.18 2.94 23.02
N LYS A 285 9.38 2.38 23.11
CA LYS A 285 10.17 2.28 24.34
C LYS A 285 11.36 3.25 24.38
N LYS A 286 11.23 4.40 23.69
CA LYS A 286 12.15 5.53 23.90
C LYS A 286 11.39 6.78 24.26
#